data_1db60826996a26e7f6dc464753e7a944
#
_entry.id   1db60826996a26e7f6dc464753e7a944
#
_cell.length_a   1.000
_cell.length_b   1.000
_cell.length_c   1.000
_cell.angle_alpha   90.00
_cell.angle_beta   90.00
_cell.angle_gamma   90.00
#
_symmetry.space_group_name_H-M   'P 1'
#
loop_
_entity.id
_entity.type
_entity.pdbx_description
1 polymer ?
#
loop_
_entity_poly.entity_id
_entity_poly.type
_entity_poly.pdbx_seq_one_letter_code
_entity_poly.pdbx_strand_id
1 'polypeptide(L)'
;MKIPLIAVLGTLSLIQTAQDFADSANGKNLYSQRCAMCHGADLKATGPLARKSSPPTPDLTTAAFKKRLADYPGVIVSSVILRPNGNLIPKTLQENGVRVPPHAWSVEDFRDLNQYMSGVILKSR
;
A
#
# COMPACT_ATOMS: atom_id res chain seq x y z
N MET A 1 42.52 -37.06 -13.79
CA MET A 1 41.34 -36.49 -14.40
C MET A 1 40.75 -35.42 -13.47
N LYS A 2 40.82 -34.20 -13.86
CA LYS A 2 40.21 -33.10 -13.06
C LYS A 2 38.81 -32.85 -13.61
N ILE A 3 37.80 -33.08 -12.79
CA ILE A 3 36.42 -32.74 -13.10
C ILE A 3 36.24 -31.28 -12.71
N PRO A 4 35.88 -30.38 -13.63
CA PRO A 4 35.59 -28.99 -13.22
C PRO A 4 34.32 -28.95 -12.41
N LEU A 5 34.40 -28.43 -11.18
CA LEU A 5 33.26 -28.02 -10.40
C LEU A 5 32.64 -26.82 -11.12
N ILE A 6 31.60 -27.06 -11.90
CA ILE A 6 30.79 -25.98 -12.45
C ILE A 6 29.86 -25.54 -11.34
N ALA A 7 30.16 -24.38 -10.80
CA ALA A 7 29.30 -23.76 -9.79
C ALA A 7 27.95 -23.43 -10.39
N VAL A 8 26.89 -24.08 -9.92
CA VAL A 8 25.50 -23.74 -10.19
C VAL A 8 25.11 -22.56 -9.30
N LEU A 9 25.61 -21.39 -9.59
CA LEU A 9 25.36 -20.18 -8.80
C LEU A 9 24.41 -19.17 -9.48
N GLY A 10 23.79 -19.55 -10.63
CA GLY A 10 23.06 -18.60 -11.47
C GLY A 10 21.55 -18.58 -11.35
N THR A 11 20.92 -19.51 -10.62
CA THR A 11 19.46 -19.71 -10.70
C THR A 11 18.65 -19.09 -9.55
N LEU A 12 19.26 -18.72 -8.44
CA LEU A 12 18.54 -18.19 -7.28
C LEU A 12 18.12 -16.71 -7.41
N SER A 13 18.82 -15.90 -8.22
CA SER A 13 18.50 -14.47 -8.34
C SER A 13 17.29 -14.17 -9.24
N LEU A 14 16.93 -15.06 -10.16
CA LEU A 14 15.77 -14.89 -11.05
C LEU A 14 14.43 -15.12 -10.34
N ILE A 15 14.39 -15.93 -9.30
CA ILE A 15 13.18 -16.23 -8.54
C ILE A 15 12.78 -15.04 -7.65
N GLN A 16 13.74 -14.32 -7.09
CA GLN A 16 13.47 -13.12 -6.27
C GLN A 16 12.90 -11.97 -7.09
N THR A 17 13.34 -11.77 -8.33
CA THR A 17 12.83 -10.71 -9.21
C THR A 17 11.37 -10.94 -9.60
N ALA A 18 10.93 -12.18 -9.82
CA ALA A 18 9.55 -12.52 -10.14
C ALA A 18 8.60 -12.27 -8.96
N GLN A 19 9.03 -12.50 -7.71
CA GLN A 19 8.26 -12.22 -6.51
C GLN A 19 8.05 -10.72 -6.30
N ASP A 20 9.06 -9.88 -6.52
CA ASP A 20 8.96 -8.44 -6.39
C ASP A 20 7.92 -7.84 -7.36
N PHE A 21 7.84 -8.35 -8.59
CA PHE A 21 6.82 -7.93 -9.57
C PHE A 21 5.40 -8.35 -9.17
N ALA A 22 5.21 -9.57 -8.66
CA ALA A 22 3.92 -10.05 -8.18
C ALA A 22 3.41 -9.20 -7.01
N ASP A 23 4.28 -8.87 -6.06
CA ASP A 23 3.98 -8.07 -4.88
C ASP A 23 3.49 -6.66 -5.25
N SER A 24 4.12 -6.01 -6.22
CA SER A 24 3.71 -4.69 -6.71
C SER A 24 2.32 -4.70 -7.33
N ALA A 25 1.97 -5.71 -8.11
CA ALA A 25 0.65 -5.84 -8.72
C ALA A 25 -0.44 -6.05 -7.65
N ASN A 26 -0.21 -6.91 -6.66
CA ASN A 26 -1.15 -7.13 -5.57
C ASN A 26 -1.35 -5.85 -4.73
N GLY A 27 -0.28 -5.14 -4.39
CA GLY A 27 -0.35 -3.88 -3.65
C GLY A 27 -1.16 -2.82 -4.37
N LYS A 28 -0.96 -2.68 -5.68
CA LYS A 28 -1.75 -1.77 -6.52
C LYS A 28 -3.23 -2.12 -6.53
N ASN A 29 -3.57 -3.40 -6.65
CA ASN A 29 -4.95 -3.86 -6.66
C ASN A 29 -5.64 -3.61 -5.31
N LEU A 30 -4.98 -3.92 -4.20
CA LEU A 30 -5.48 -3.66 -2.86
C LEU A 30 -5.74 -2.17 -2.64
N TYR A 31 -4.79 -1.34 -3.02
CA TYR A 31 -4.92 0.11 -2.93
C TYR A 31 -6.09 0.64 -3.77
N SER A 32 -6.18 0.23 -5.02
CA SER A 32 -7.21 0.70 -5.96
C SER A 32 -8.62 0.34 -5.49
N GLN A 33 -8.80 -0.82 -4.89
CA GLN A 33 -10.09 -1.29 -4.42
C GLN A 33 -10.52 -0.67 -3.08
N ARG A 34 -9.57 -0.26 -2.23
CA ARG A 34 -9.85 0.06 -0.83
C ARG A 34 -9.50 1.47 -0.40
N CYS A 35 -8.60 2.12 -1.09
CA CYS A 35 -8.02 3.38 -0.64
C CYS A 35 -8.22 4.52 -1.65
N ALA A 36 -8.25 4.20 -2.94
CA ALA A 36 -8.26 5.20 -4.00
C ALA A 36 -9.52 6.05 -4.07
N MET A 37 -10.66 5.57 -3.55
CA MET A 37 -11.91 6.33 -3.53
C MET A 37 -11.79 7.65 -2.74
N CYS A 38 -10.89 7.71 -1.78
CA CYS A 38 -10.56 8.90 -1.00
C CYS A 38 -9.19 9.44 -1.37
N HIS A 39 -8.16 8.61 -1.28
CA HIS A 39 -6.77 9.04 -1.47
C HIS A 39 -6.41 9.34 -2.92
N GLY A 40 -7.15 8.82 -3.91
CA GLY A 40 -6.86 8.99 -5.34
C GLY A 40 -5.74 8.09 -5.84
N ALA A 41 -5.58 7.99 -7.14
CA ALA A 41 -4.53 7.19 -7.76
C ALA A 41 -3.11 7.72 -7.47
N ASP A 42 -2.99 9.01 -7.19
CA ASP A 42 -1.74 9.72 -6.90
C ASP A 42 -1.44 9.89 -5.41
N LEU A 43 -2.31 9.39 -4.52
CA LEU A 43 -2.22 9.54 -3.06
C LEU A 43 -2.28 11.01 -2.56
N LYS A 44 -2.78 11.92 -3.39
CA LYS A 44 -2.89 13.36 -3.08
C LYS A 44 -4.29 13.79 -2.61
N ALA A 45 -5.08 12.86 -2.09
CA ALA A 45 -6.47 13.15 -1.68
C ALA A 45 -7.35 13.62 -2.85
N THR A 46 -7.16 13.05 -4.02
CA THR A 46 -7.87 13.40 -5.26
C THR A 46 -9.06 12.49 -5.57
N GLY A 47 -9.33 11.51 -4.70
CA GLY A 47 -10.46 10.60 -4.88
C GLY A 47 -11.80 11.32 -4.75
N PRO A 48 -12.87 10.77 -5.36
CA PRO A 48 -14.20 11.42 -5.38
C PRO A 48 -14.81 11.63 -3.99
N LEU A 49 -14.41 10.87 -2.99
CA LEU A 49 -14.91 11.00 -1.62
C LEU A 49 -13.98 11.79 -0.70
N ALA A 50 -12.87 12.32 -1.20
CA ALA A 50 -11.85 12.96 -0.37
C ALA A 50 -12.38 14.15 0.45
N ARG A 51 -13.27 14.95 -0.13
CA ARG A 51 -13.82 16.15 0.49
C ARG A 51 -15.15 15.93 1.21
N LYS A 52 -15.71 14.72 1.10
CA LYS A 52 -17.01 14.38 1.69
C LYS A 52 -16.90 13.84 3.11
N SER A 53 -15.70 13.62 3.60
CA SER A 53 -15.45 13.15 4.97
C SER A 53 -15.05 14.29 5.89
N SER A 54 -15.30 14.11 7.19
CA SER A 54 -14.83 15.00 8.23
C SER A 54 -14.06 14.18 9.28
N PRO A 55 -12.74 14.43 9.46
CA PRO A 55 -11.92 15.39 8.71
C PRO A 55 -11.71 14.97 7.24
N PRO A 56 -11.33 15.90 6.35
CA PRO A 56 -11.03 15.57 4.95
C PRO A 56 -9.88 14.58 4.84
N THR A 57 -9.88 13.81 3.76
CA THR A 57 -8.80 12.87 3.47
C THR A 57 -7.46 13.61 3.33
N PRO A 58 -6.41 13.18 4.04
CA PRO A 58 -5.11 13.84 3.94
C PRO A 58 -4.36 13.50 2.65
N ASP A 59 -3.58 14.46 2.16
CA ASP A 59 -2.57 14.22 1.12
C ASP A 59 -1.37 13.48 1.74
N LEU A 60 -1.08 12.29 1.24
CA LEU A 60 0.01 11.44 1.74
C LEU A 60 1.35 11.73 1.06
N THR A 61 1.41 12.71 0.16
CA THR A 61 2.64 13.05 -0.56
C THR A 61 3.32 14.31 -0.04
N THR A 62 2.84 14.88 1.07
CA THR A 62 3.44 16.04 1.70
C THR A 62 4.83 15.74 2.26
N ALA A 63 5.65 16.77 2.37
CA ALA A 63 6.99 16.64 2.99
C ALA A 63 6.90 16.10 4.43
N ALA A 64 5.89 16.52 5.18
CA ALA A 64 5.66 16.03 6.54
C ALA A 64 5.34 14.55 6.58
N PHE A 65 4.50 14.05 5.67
CA PHE A 65 4.19 12.63 5.61
C PHE A 65 5.37 11.79 5.12
N LYS A 66 6.12 12.28 4.14
CA LYS A 66 7.36 11.62 3.67
C LYS A 66 8.37 11.45 4.81
N LYS A 67 8.53 12.49 5.64
CA LYS A 67 9.39 12.40 6.82
C LYS A 67 8.87 11.37 7.82
N ARG A 68 7.57 11.36 8.07
CA ARG A 68 6.94 10.38 8.97
C ARG A 68 7.12 8.95 8.46
N LEU A 69 7.00 8.73 7.16
CA LEU A 69 7.22 7.42 6.53
C LEU A 69 8.69 6.99 6.65
N ALA A 70 9.63 7.92 6.51
CA ALA A 70 11.07 7.65 6.67
C ALA A 70 11.41 7.28 8.13
N ASP A 71 10.83 7.99 9.10
CA ASP A 71 11.05 7.74 10.52
C ASP A 71 10.33 6.46 11.00
N TYR A 72 9.21 6.13 10.38
CA TYR A 72 8.41 4.97 10.72
C TYR A 72 7.88 4.28 9.44
N PRO A 73 8.66 3.38 8.84
CA PRO A 73 8.28 2.71 7.58
C PRO A 73 6.98 1.88 7.64
N GLY A 74 6.57 1.46 8.83
CA GLY A 74 5.34 0.70 9.06
C GLY A 74 4.08 1.55 9.29
N VAL A 75 4.14 2.86 9.12
CA VAL A 75 3.01 3.77 9.44
C VAL A 75 1.73 3.44 8.67
N ILE A 76 1.84 3.07 7.41
CA ILE A 76 0.69 2.72 6.57
C ILE A 76 0.05 1.42 7.08
N VAL A 77 0.85 0.39 7.27
CA VAL A 77 0.39 -0.93 7.74
C VAL A 77 -0.26 -0.83 9.11
N SER A 78 0.35 -0.11 10.05
CA SER A 78 -0.23 0.07 11.38
C SER A 78 -1.57 0.80 11.32
N SER A 79 -1.73 1.75 10.43
CA SER A 79 -3.01 2.46 10.23
C SER A 79 -4.12 1.53 9.75
N VAL A 80 -3.81 0.56 8.90
CA VAL A 80 -4.77 -0.44 8.41
C VAL A 80 -5.10 -1.46 9.50
N ILE A 81 -4.10 -1.99 10.21
CA ILE A 81 -4.28 -2.98 11.27
C ILE A 81 -5.13 -2.43 12.42
N LEU A 82 -4.96 -1.16 12.77
CA LEU A 82 -5.73 -0.52 13.85
C LEU A 82 -7.18 -0.24 13.47
N ARG A 83 -7.57 -0.43 12.20
CA ARG A 83 -8.91 -0.16 11.68
C ARG A 83 -9.46 -1.37 10.94
N PRO A 84 -9.70 -2.49 11.63
CA PRO A 84 -10.20 -3.70 11.00
C PRO A 84 -11.62 -3.50 10.44
N ASN A 85 -11.96 -4.30 9.41
CA ASN A 85 -13.33 -4.51 8.94
C ASN A 85 -14.11 -3.23 8.58
N GLY A 86 -13.54 -2.36 7.75
CA GLY A 86 -14.27 -1.21 7.20
C GLY A 86 -14.16 0.07 8.02
N ASN A 87 -13.53 0.05 9.19
CA ASN A 87 -13.22 1.27 9.96
C ASN A 87 -12.12 2.13 9.29
N LEU A 88 -11.74 1.77 8.09
CA LEU A 88 -10.90 2.60 7.22
C LEU A 88 -11.64 3.84 6.71
N ILE A 89 -12.97 3.84 6.81
CA ILE A 89 -13.82 4.92 6.34
C ILE A 89 -14.24 5.79 7.53
N PRO A 90 -14.18 7.13 7.43
CA PRO A 90 -14.68 8.02 8.45
C PRO A 90 -16.15 7.75 8.78
N LYS A 91 -16.52 7.94 10.04
CA LYS A 91 -17.87 7.68 10.55
C LYS A 91 -18.94 8.40 9.72
N THR A 92 -18.69 9.64 9.34
CA THR A 92 -19.62 10.44 8.54
C THR A 92 -19.97 9.79 7.20
N LEU A 93 -19.01 9.16 6.54
CA LEU A 93 -19.24 8.42 5.30
C LEU A 93 -19.97 7.10 5.55
N GLN A 94 -19.63 6.40 6.64
CA GLN A 94 -20.34 5.16 7.03
C GLN A 94 -21.82 5.43 7.30
N GLU A 95 -22.15 6.51 7.98
CA GLU A 95 -23.51 6.96 8.24
C GLU A 95 -24.28 7.27 6.95
N ASN A 96 -23.58 7.67 5.89
CA ASN A 96 -24.15 7.91 4.56
C ASN A 96 -24.10 6.70 3.63
N GLY A 97 -23.89 5.50 4.17
CA GLY A 97 -23.96 4.25 3.42
C GLY A 97 -22.71 3.85 2.66
N VAL A 98 -21.61 4.57 2.80
CA VAL A 98 -20.34 4.19 2.17
C VAL A 98 -19.75 2.99 2.91
N ARG A 99 -19.39 1.96 2.16
CA ARG A 99 -18.81 0.72 2.68
C ARG A 99 -17.61 0.30 1.85
N VAL A 100 -16.60 -0.26 2.52
CA VAL A 100 -15.52 -1.00 1.86
C VAL A 100 -15.75 -2.48 2.18
N PRO A 101 -15.74 -3.38 1.18
CA PRO A 101 -15.92 -4.80 1.43
C PRO A 101 -14.88 -5.33 2.43
N PRO A 102 -15.26 -6.25 3.33
CA PRO A 102 -14.31 -6.90 4.22
C PRO A 102 -13.20 -7.60 3.43
N HIS A 103 -12.00 -7.64 3.99
CA HIS A 103 -10.86 -8.32 3.40
C HIS A 103 -10.09 -9.09 4.49
N ALA A 104 -9.78 -10.34 4.21
CA ALA A 104 -8.93 -11.13 5.08
C ALA A 104 -7.46 -10.83 4.75
N TRP A 105 -6.87 -9.88 5.45
CA TRP A 105 -5.51 -9.43 5.24
C TRP A 105 -4.49 -10.51 5.60
N SER A 106 -3.64 -10.86 4.66
CA SER A 106 -2.45 -11.67 4.89
C SER A 106 -1.24 -10.78 5.18
N VAL A 107 -0.18 -11.38 5.70
CA VAL A 107 1.11 -10.68 5.89
C VAL A 107 1.63 -10.16 4.56
N GLU A 108 1.48 -10.96 3.49
CA GLU A 108 1.88 -10.59 2.14
C GLU A 108 1.07 -9.41 1.62
N ASP A 109 -0.22 -9.35 1.89
CA ASP A 109 -1.07 -8.22 1.52
C ASP A 109 -0.60 -6.91 2.17
N PHE A 110 -0.27 -6.94 3.46
CA PHE A 110 0.28 -5.78 4.15
C PHE A 110 1.62 -5.34 3.58
N ARG A 111 2.51 -6.28 3.32
CA ARG A 111 3.81 -6.00 2.71
C ARG A 111 3.63 -5.37 1.32
N ASP A 112 2.79 -5.95 0.50
CA ASP A 112 2.55 -5.52 -0.88
C ASP A 112 1.92 -4.14 -0.93
N LEU A 113 0.92 -3.88 -0.09
CA LEU A 113 0.30 -2.57 0.03
C LEU A 113 1.30 -1.52 0.49
N ASN A 114 2.08 -1.81 1.53
CA ASN A 114 3.09 -0.90 2.04
C ASN A 114 4.15 -0.55 1.00
N GLN A 115 4.62 -1.53 0.26
CA GLN A 115 5.62 -1.36 -0.79
C GLN A 115 5.06 -0.50 -1.94
N TYR A 116 3.84 -0.78 -2.37
CA TYR A 116 3.19 -0.01 -3.43
C TYR A 116 2.99 1.45 -3.04
N MET A 117 2.35 1.70 -1.91
CA MET A 117 2.06 3.05 -1.44
C MET A 117 3.34 3.84 -1.15
N SER A 118 4.30 3.25 -0.45
CA SER A 118 5.59 3.89 -0.16
C SER A 118 6.32 4.26 -1.44
N GLY A 119 6.30 3.41 -2.45
CA GLY A 119 6.90 3.68 -3.75
C GLY A 119 6.28 4.88 -4.45
N VAL A 120 4.96 4.99 -4.46
CA VAL A 120 4.26 6.15 -5.05
C VAL A 120 4.56 7.43 -4.27
N ILE A 121 4.48 7.37 -2.94
CA ILE A 121 4.72 8.54 -2.07
C ILE A 121 6.14 9.09 -2.27
N LEU A 122 7.14 8.24 -2.23
CA LEU A 122 8.54 8.66 -2.33
C LEU A 122 8.93 9.17 -3.72
N LYS A 123 8.23 8.74 -4.77
CA LYS A 123 8.46 9.23 -6.14
C LYS A 123 7.66 10.49 -6.46
N SER A 124 6.68 10.85 -5.65
CA SER A 124 5.85 12.04 -5.88
C SER A 124 6.63 13.34 -5.66
N ARG A 125 6.28 14.38 -6.43
CA ARG A 125 6.85 15.72 -6.29
C ARG A 125 5.96 16.61 -5.45
#